data_f9e91809434cd5880ec7f1d365187a90
#
_entry.id   f9e91809434cd5880ec7f1d365187a90
#
_cell.length_a   1.000
_cell.length_b   1.000
_cell.length_c   1.000
_cell.angle_alpha   90.00
_cell.angle_beta   90.00
_cell.angle_gamma   90.00
#
_symmetry.space_group_name_H-M   'P 1'
#
loop_
_entity.id
_entity.type
_entity.pdbx_description
1 polymer ?
#
loop_
_entity_poly.entity_id
_entity_poly.type
_entity_poly.pdbx_seq_one_letter_code
_entity_poly.pdbx_strand_id
1 'polypeptide(L)'
;MAPLIRVIGSLNADMVSVTPRFPNAGETITASSYFTSAGGKGANQAVACGRQSRTKPRPNAPSTESREPVKVEMVGAVGALDGQFEALLKPTLEGSGVDASRVRSIPDAYTGVAVIIVDSSAGGENRILFSPGANYGGMKASKEVFDMGLIPPIPDMIVMQGEIPVDSLIGILRDVGAWKKKARAEGKKGIEAGPDVLINPAPAPPGGLPEDVYQAVDHLNLNESEAELMTPPKEQLVKVVPEAEELSGKEKVARYFHKIGVTYVIITLGANGVWYSAADAGTSGPADGVKRFTNEVPASKVSEVIDTTAAGDTFVGTYSVEVARWR
;
A
#
# COMPACT_ATOMS: atom_id res chain seq x y z
N MET A 1 -18.72 -15.61 5.47
CA MET A 1 -18.86 -14.13 5.70
C MET A 1 -18.09 -13.43 4.61
N ALA A 2 -18.53 -12.24 4.18
CA ALA A 2 -17.77 -11.49 3.19
C ALA A 2 -16.36 -11.19 3.71
N PRO A 3 -15.30 -11.38 2.89
CA PRO A 3 -13.92 -11.07 3.28
C PRO A 3 -13.78 -9.61 3.72
N LEU A 4 -12.87 -9.35 4.66
CA LEU A 4 -12.57 -8.02 5.19
C LEU A 4 -11.13 -7.64 4.86
N ILE A 5 -10.96 -6.51 4.16
CA ILE A 5 -9.67 -5.85 3.96
C ILE A 5 -9.57 -4.68 4.95
N ARG A 6 -8.51 -4.65 5.73
CA ARG A 6 -8.13 -3.53 6.59
C ARG A 6 -6.95 -2.79 5.99
N VAL A 7 -7.17 -1.54 5.60
CA VAL A 7 -6.09 -0.66 5.14
C VAL A 7 -5.63 0.18 6.32
N ILE A 8 -4.34 0.06 6.68
CA ILE A 8 -3.72 0.83 7.78
C ILE A 8 -2.70 1.76 7.16
N GLY A 9 -2.93 3.07 7.21
CA GLY A 9 -2.04 4.01 6.53
C GLY A 9 -2.45 5.47 6.65
N SER A 10 -1.90 6.26 5.75
CA SER A 10 -2.05 7.71 5.70
C SER A 10 -3.37 8.19 5.10
N LEU A 11 -3.78 9.36 5.58
CA LEU A 11 -4.88 10.17 5.04
C LEU A 11 -4.39 11.60 4.88
N ASN A 12 -4.40 12.13 3.66
CA ASN A 12 -3.93 13.48 3.34
C ASN A 12 -5.00 14.30 2.65
N ALA A 13 -4.96 15.61 2.87
CA ALA A 13 -5.58 16.58 1.98
C ALA A 13 -4.52 17.06 0.98
N ASP A 14 -4.65 16.72 -0.29
CA ASP A 14 -3.74 17.17 -1.32
C ASP A 14 -4.19 18.55 -1.82
N MET A 15 -3.29 19.53 -1.75
CA MET A 15 -3.50 20.91 -2.18
C MET A 15 -2.70 21.16 -3.46
N VAL A 16 -3.39 21.19 -4.60
CA VAL A 16 -2.77 21.27 -5.91
C VAL A 16 -2.89 22.69 -6.46
N SER A 17 -1.75 23.30 -6.82
CA SER A 17 -1.69 24.56 -7.54
C SER A 17 -1.03 24.34 -8.89
N VAL A 18 -1.71 24.69 -9.97
CA VAL A 18 -1.14 24.66 -11.32
C VAL A 18 -0.58 26.05 -11.65
N THR A 19 0.68 26.12 -12.01
CA THR A 19 1.39 27.35 -12.27
C THR A 19 2.02 27.32 -13.67
N PRO A 20 2.28 28.49 -14.29
CA PRO A 20 2.94 28.54 -15.60
C PRO A 20 4.42 28.09 -15.53
N ARG A 21 5.02 28.13 -14.37
CA ARG A 21 6.38 27.65 -14.04
C ARG A 21 6.56 27.58 -12.53
N PHE A 22 7.62 26.97 -12.06
CA PHE A 22 7.97 27.05 -10.63
C PHE A 22 8.42 28.45 -10.25
N PRO A 23 8.01 28.99 -9.07
CA PRO A 23 8.50 30.27 -8.57
C PRO A 23 9.99 30.20 -8.22
N ASN A 24 10.72 31.30 -8.47
CA ASN A 24 12.09 31.46 -7.97
C ASN A 24 12.08 31.84 -6.48
N ALA A 25 13.25 31.81 -5.85
CA ALA A 25 13.39 32.23 -4.47
C ALA A 25 12.93 33.71 -4.29
N GLY A 26 12.03 33.95 -3.34
CA GLY A 26 11.47 35.27 -3.05
C GLY A 26 10.42 35.78 -4.05
N GLU A 27 10.03 34.98 -5.03
CA GLU A 27 9.05 35.38 -6.04
C GLU A 27 7.63 34.96 -5.64
N THR A 28 6.67 35.82 -5.97
CA THR A 28 5.23 35.51 -5.93
C THR A 28 4.71 35.42 -7.36
N ILE A 29 4.12 34.27 -7.71
CA ILE A 29 3.48 34.08 -9.02
C ILE A 29 2.00 33.74 -8.87
N THR A 30 1.22 34.04 -9.89
CA THR A 30 -0.20 33.70 -9.92
C THR A 30 -0.38 32.28 -10.47
N ALA A 31 -1.04 31.42 -9.71
CA ALA A 31 -1.47 30.10 -10.18
C ALA A 31 -2.63 30.26 -11.18
N SER A 32 -2.67 29.37 -12.18
CA SER A 32 -3.76 29.32 -13.16
C SER A 32 -5.00 28.58 -12.59
N SER A 33 -4.80 27.66 -11.68
CA SER A 33 -5.87 26.95 -10.97
C SER A 33 -5.40 26.43 -9.61
N TYR A 34 -6.36 26.20 -8.72
CA TYR A 34 -6.17 25.57 -7.43
C TYR A 34 -7.34 24.62 -7.14
N PHE A 35 -7.03 23.45 -6.59
CA PHE A 35 -8.04 22.54 -6.07
C PHE A 35 -7.49 21.68 -4.92
N THR A 36 -8.40 21.10 -4.14
CA THR A 36 -8.07 20.14 -3.10
C THR A 36 -8.66 18.78 -3.46
N SER A 37 -7.94 17.73 -3.15
CA SER A 37 -8.40 16.34 -3.32
C SER A 37 -8.05 15.47 -2.12
N ALA A 38 -8.83 14.42 -1.90
CA ALA A 38 -8.46 13.40 -0.95
C ALA A 38 -7.25 12.65 -1.48
N GLY A 39 -6.26 12.45 -0.62
CA GLY A 39 -5.00 11.79 -0.93
C GLY A 39 -4.45 11.04 0.28
N GLY A 40 -3.16 10.72 0.20
CA GLY A 40 -2.49 9.79 1.09
C GLY A 40 -2.60 8.36 0.59
N LYS A 41 -1.48 7.65 0.59
CA LYS A 41 -1.41 6.29 0.01
C LYS A 41 -2.39 5.33 0.69
N GLY A 42 -2.57 5.43 2.02
CA GLY A 42 -3.56 4.65 2.75
C GLY A 42 -4.97 4.89 2.24
N ALA A 43 -5.40 6.15 2.17
CA ALA A 43 -6.72 6.50 1.66
C ALA A 43 -6.91 6.12 0.18
N ASN A 44 -5.90 6.35 -0.67
CA ASN A 44 -5.95 5.99 -2.08
C ASN A 44 -6.14 4.48 -2.28
N GLN A 45 -5.37 3.67 -1.56
CA GLN A 45 -5.48 2.20 -1.63
C GLN A 45 -6.80 1.70 -1.06
N ALA A 46 -7.30 2.29 0.03
CA ALA A 46 -8.62 1.98 0.58
C ALA A 46 -9.74 2.32 -0.42
N VAL A 47 -9.69 3.50 -1.04
CA VAL A 47 -10.63 3.91 -2.10
C VAL A 47 -10.58 2.96 -3.29
N ALA A 48 -9.40 2.55 -3.73
CA ALA A 48 -9.23 1.58 -4.81
C ALA A 48 -9.84 0.22 -4.44
N CYS A 49 -9.57 -0.30 -3.23
CA CYS A 49 -10.22 -1.51 -2.69
C CYS A 49 -11.75 -1.36 -2.69
N GLY A 50 -12.26 -0.28 -2.13
CA GLY A 50 -13.70 -0.05 -2.01
C GLY A 50 -14.41 0.06 -3.36
N ARG A 51 -13.81 0.73 -4.33
CA ARG A 51 -14.34 0.82 -5.70
C ARG A 51 -14.33 -0.52 -6.43
N GLN A 52 -13.27 -1.30 -6.27
CA GLN A 52 -13.12 -2.61 -6.90
C GLN A 52 -13.97 -3.70 -6.22
N SER A 53 -14.27 -3.54 -4.92
CA SER A 53 -15.12 -4.47 -4.17
C SER A 53 -16.57 -4.49 -4.66
N ARG A 54 -17.01 -3.40 -5.30
CA ARG A 54 -18.37 -3.25 -5.81
C ARG A 54 -18.50 -3.79 -7.22
N THR A 55 -19.53 -4.59 -7.45
CA THR A 55 -19.94 -5.00 -8.79
C THR A 55 -20.51 -3.79 -9.51
N LYS A 56 -19.75 -3.21 -10.45
CA LYS A 56 -20.38 -2.33 -11.45
C LYS A 56 -21.09 -3.22 -12.47
N PRO A 57 -22.40 -3.00 -12.78
CA PRO A 57 -23.02 -3.62 -13.91
C PRO A 57 -22.21 -3.28 -15.16
N ARG A 58 -21.59 -4.27 -15.79
CA ARG A 58 -21.03 -4.08 -17.13
C ARG A 58 -22.20 -4.09 -18.10
N PRO A 59 -22.40 -3.05 -18.93
CA PRO A 59 -23.31 -3.17 -20.05
C PRO A 59 -22.90 -4.38 -20.88
N ASN A 60 -23.76 -5.37 -21.05
CA ASN A 60 -23.53 -6.62 -21.79
C ASN A 60 -22.74 -7.75 -21.07
N ALA A 61 -22.48 -7.69 -19.76
CA ALA A 61 -22.01 -8.87 -19.03
C ALA A 61 -23.16 -9.82 -18.72
N PRO A 62 -22.97 -11.16 -18.83
CA PRO A 62 -23.98 -12.11 -18.37
C PRO A 62 -24.28 -11.86 -16.88
N SER A 63 -25.53 -11.87 -16.50
CA SER A 63 -26.03 -11.63 -15.13
C SER A 63 -25.58 -12.66 -14.07
N THR A 64 -24.69 -13.58 -14.42
CA THR A 64 -24.26 -14.71 -13.60
C THR A 64 -22.97 -14.51 -12.83
N GLU A 65 -22.23 -13.44 -13.03
CA GLU A 65 -21.02 -13.14 -12.23
C GLU A 65 -21.34 -12.15 -11.10
N SER A 66 -22.12 -12.58 -10.10
CA SER A 66 -22.13 -11.89 -8.81
C SER A 66 -20.81 -12.22 -8.09
N ARG A 67 -19.81 -11.36 -8.21
CA ARG A 67 -18.58 -11.51 -7.42
C ARG A 67 -18.92 -11.26 -5.95
N GLU A 68 -18.41 -12.11 -5.06
CA GLU A 68 -18.57 -11.94 -3.62
C GLU A 68 -18.15 -10.53 -3.19
N PRO A 69 -19.01 -9.83 -2.43
CA PRO A 69 -18.65 -8.50 -1.92
C PRO A 69 -17.51 -8.60 -0.93
N VAL A 70 -16.56 -7.67 -1.01
CA VAL A 70 -15.46 -7.53 -0.06
C VAL A 70 -15.71 -6.29 0.80
N LYS A 71 -15.63 -6.41 2.12
CA LYS A 71 -15.68 -5.27 3.04
C LYS A 71 -14.32 -4.61 3.11
N VAL A 72 -14.30 -3.28 3.17
CA VAL A 72 -13.07 -2.50 3.28
C VAL A 72 -13.22 -1.51 4.42
N GLU A 73 -12.24 -1.49 5.32
CA GLU A 73 -12.16 -0.49 6.39
C GLU A 73 -10.84 0.25 6.35
N MET A 74 -10.87 1.54 6.67
CA MET A 74 -9.70 2.39 6.80
C MET A 74 -9.34 2.62 8.26
N VAL A 75 -8.08 2.39 8.59
CA VAL A 75 -7.48 2.67 9.91
C VAL A 75 -6.35 3.67 9.73
N GLY A 76 -6.41 4.78 10.45
CA GLY A 76 -5.42 5.84 10.35
C GLY A 76 -5.74 6.98 11.29
N ALA A 77 -5.12 8.14 11.07
CA ALA A 77 -5.35 9.31 11.88
C ALA A 77 -5.45 10.59 11.05
N VAL A 78 -6.35 11.47 11.45
CA VAL A 78 -6.58 12.81 10.88
C VAL A 78 -6.56 13.85 11.98
N GLY A 79 -6.35 15.11 11.63
CA GLY A 79 -6.40 16.22 12.57
C GLY A 79 -7.82 16.74 12.77
N ALA A 80 -8.12 17.19 13.98
CA ALA A 80 -9.40 17.84 14.30
C ALA A 80 -9.39 19.35 14.00
N LEU A 81 -8.20 19.97 13.82
CA LEU A 81 -8.07 21.41 13.73
C LEU A 81 -8.49 22.02 12.37
N ASP A 82 -8.57 21.21 11.31
CA ASP A 82 -8.75 21.73 9.95
C ASP A 82 -10.06 21.29 9.26
N GLY A 83 -10.81 20.36 9.86
CA GLY A 83 -12.07 19.86 9.32
C GLY A 83 -11.94 19.07 8.00
N GLN A 84 -10.73 18.78 7.51
CA GLN A 84 -10.50 18.08 6.25
C GLN A 84 -11.09 16.66 6.22
N PHE A 85 -11.17 16.02 7.38
CA PHE A 85 -11.76 14.68 7.44
C PHE A 85 -13.24 14.72 7.05
N GLU A 86 -14.04 15.54 7.72
CA GLU A 86 -15.49 15.59 7.48
C GLU A 86 -15.85 16.19 6.12
N ALA A 87 -15.08 17.19 5.68
CA ALA A 87 -15.37 17.90 4.42
C ALA A 87 -14.91 17.15 3.17
N LEU A 88 -13.83 16.37 3.24
CA LEU A 88 -13.16 15.83 2.06
C LEU A 88 -12.90 14.32 2.14
N LEU A 89 -12.18 13.86 3.18
CA LEU A 89 -11.67 12.49 3.25
C LEU A 89 -12.77 11.47 3.51
N LYS A 90 -13.59 11.69 4.53
CA LYS A 90 -14.69 10.79 4.91
C LYS A 90 -15.72 10.62 3.79
N PRO A 91 -16.25 11.69 3.16
CA PRO A 91 -17.16 11.52 2.01
C PRO A 91 -16.53 10.74 0.85
N THR A 92 -15.23 10.92 0.60
CA THR A 92 -14.52 10.19 -0.46
C THR A 92 -14.40 8.71 -0.13
N LEU A 93 -14.05 8.35 1.11
CA LEU A 93 -13.95 6.97 1.60
C LEU A 93 -15.32 6.28 1.57
N GLU A 94 -16.30 6.83 2.26
CA GLU A 94 -17.66 6.26 2.35
C GLU A 94 -18.33 6.20 0.97
N GLY A 95 -18.21 7.28 0.18
CA GLY A 95 -18.62 7.34 -1.22
C GLY A 95 -17.96 6.27 -2.09
N SER A 96 -16.80 5.76 -1.72
CA SER A 96 -16.11 4.64 -2.34
C SER A 96 -16.41 3.27 -1.71
N GLY A 97 -17.23 3.19 -0.63
CA GLY A 97 -17.63 1.95 0.06
C GLY A 97 -16.64 1.47 1.09
N VAL A 98 -15.85 2.40 1.63
CA VAL A 98 -14.89 2.14 2.69
C VAL A 98 -15.51 2.57 4.02
N ASP A 99 -15.45 1.71 5.03
CA ASP A 99 -15.80 2.06 6.40
C ASP A 99 -14.68 2.92 7.01
N ALA A 100 -14.99 4.18 7.30
CA ALA A 100 -14.08 5.15 7.89
C ALA A 100 -14.22 5.27 9.43
N SER A 101 -15.02 4.42 10.06
CA SER A 101 -15.33 4.51 11.50
C SER A 101 -14.11 4.30 12.41
N ARG A 102 -13.04 3.69 11.88
CA ARG A 102 -11.78 3.46 12.60
C ARG A 102 -10.70 4.51 12.34
N VAL A 103 -11.03 5.57 11.61
CA VAL A 103 -10.15 6.73 11.46
C VAL A 103 -10.23 7.57 12.74
N ARG A 104 -9.08 7.78 13.39
CA ARG A 104 -9.00 8.54 14.63
C ARG A 104 -8.83 10.02 14.35
N SER A 105 -9.60 10.87 15.04
CA SER A 105 -9.43 12.31 15.00
C SER A 105 -8.56 12.76 16.19
N ILE A 106 -7.45 13.43 15.90
CA ILE A 106 -6.47 13.88 16.89
C ILE A 106 -6.75 15.35 17.22
N PRO A 107 -7.14 15.68 18.49
CA PRO A 107 -7.65 17.01 18.86
C PRO A 107 -6.70 18.17 18.52
N ASP A 108 -5.40 18.00 18.80
CA ASP A 108 -4.39 19.04 18.69
C ASP A 108 -3.48 18.88 17.46
N ALA A 109 -4.01 18.32 16.38
CA ALA A 109 -3.27 18.09 15.15
C ALA A 109 -4.03 18.60 13.92
N TYR A 110 -3.28 18.92 12.89
CA TYR A 110 -3.79 19.07 11.52
C TYR A 110 -3.73 17.72 10.80
N THR A 111 -4.62 17.52 9.84
CA THR A 111 -4.57 16.39 8.89
C THR A 111 -3.26 16.44 8.08
N GLY A 112 -2.78 15.30 7.63
CA GLY A 112 -1.65 15.26 6.70
C GLY A 112 -1.97 16.03 5.42
N VAL A 113 -0.97 16.75 4.89
CA VAL A 113 -1.12 17.60 3.70
C VAL A 113 0.01 17.32 2.72
N ALA A 114 -0.32 17.17 1.44
CA ALA A 114 0.62 17.29 0.35
C ALA A 114 0.34 18.62 -0.41
N VAL A 115 1.29 19.56 -0.39
CA VAL A 115 1.24 20.74 -1.24
C VAL A 115 1.92 20.38 -2.55
N ILE A 116 1.17 20.42 -3.64
CA ILE A 116 1.62 19.99 -4.96
C ILE A 116 1.61 21.19 -5.89
N ILE A 117 2.77 21.54 -6.41
CA ILE A 117 2.92 22.60 -7.43
C ILE A 117 3.18 21.92 -8.76
N VAL A 118 2.30 22.14 -9.73
CA VAL A 118 2.39 21.58 -11.08
C VAL A 118 2.82 22.67 -12.05
N ASP A 119 3.91 22.43 -12.77
CA ASP A 119 4.40 23.30 -13.84
C ASP A 119 3.75 22.94 -15.17
N SER A 120 2.82 23.79 -15.64
CA SER A 120 2.09 23.54 -16.89
C SER A 120 2.95 23.73 -18.15
N SER A 121 4.08 24.44 -18.07
CA SER A 121 4.99 24.64 -19.20
C SER A 121 5.97 23.51 -19.40
N ALA A 122 6.23 22.72 -18.36
CA ALA A 122 7.18 21.61 -18.36
C ALA A 122 6.48 20.25 -18.45
N GLY A 123 5.38 20.14 -19.21
CA GLY A 123 4.67 18.87 -19.39
C GLY A 123 3.97 18.34 -18.14
N GLY A 124 3.72 19.20 -17.15
CA GLY A 124 3.06 18.80 -15.91
C GLY A 124 4.02 18.27 -14.83
N GLU A 125 5.31 18.58 -14.92
CA GLU A 125 6.25 18.30 -13.81
C GLU A 125 5.70 18.85 -12.50
N ASN A 126 5.86 18.09 -11.41
CA ASN A 126 5.38 18.53 -10.12
C ASN A 126 6.49 18.54 -9.05
N ARG A 127 6.27 19.36 -8.03
CA ARG A 127 7.03 19.38 -6.78
C ARG A 127 6.08 19.23 -5.63
N ILE A 128 6.40 18.31 -4.72
CA ILE A 128 5.54 17.93 -3.60
C ILE A 128 6.25 18.26 -2.29
N LEU A 129 5.54 18.97 -1.42
CA LEU A 129 5.92 19.23 -0.05
C LEU A 129 4.96 18.42 0.84
N PHE A 130 5.46 17.41 1.52
CA PHE A 130 4.66 16.55 2.38
C PHE A 130 4.78 16.96 3.85
N SER A 131 3.65 17.24 4.47
CA SER A 131 3.51 17.51 5.90
C SER A 131 2.68 16.38 6.53
N PRO A 132 3.28 15.47 7.30
CA PRO A 132 2.59 14.25 7.76
C PRO A 132 1.45 14.50 8.75
N GLY A 133 1.50 15.59 9.53
CA GLY A 133 0.44 15.94 10.46
C GLY A 133 0.03 14.79 11.40
N ALA A 134 -1.27 14.53 11.47
CA ALA A 134 -1.84 13.47 12.30
C ALA A 134 -1.42 12.06 11.86
N ASN A 135 -1.00 11.83 10.61
CA ASN A 135 -0.45 10.53 10.20
C ASN A 135 0.76 10.13 11.04
N TYR A 136 1.58 11.11 11.45
CA TYR A 136 2.70 10.85 12.35
C TYR A 136 2.29 11.06 13.82
N GLY A 137 1.57 12.14 14.12
CA GLY A 137 1.16 12.47 15.49
C GLY A 137 0.24 11.44 16.13
N GLY A 138 -0.76 10.98 15.36
CA GLY A 138 -1.76 10.01 15.81
C GLY A 138 -1.37 8.55 15.61
N MET A 139 -0.36 8.27 14.78
CA MET A 139 0.11 6.91 14.52
C MET A 139 1.49 6.64 15.12
N LYS A 140 1.86 7.33 16.22
CA LYS A 140 3.11 7.06 16.94
C LYS A 140 3.14 5.63 17.47
N ALA A 141 4.32 5.03 17.44
CA ALA A 141 4.56 3.68 17.93
C ALA A 141 4.10 3.52 19.38
N SER A 142 3.10 2.68 19.59
CA SER A 142 2.50 2.36 20.87
C SER A 142 1.77 1.02 20.77
N LYS A 143 1.49 0.39 21.92
CA LYS A 143 0.73 -0.86 21.90
C LYS A 143 -0.65 -0.69 21.26
N GLU A 144 -1.33 0.43 21.48
CA GLU A 144 -2.61 0.73 20.84
C GLU A 144 -2.50 0.72 19.29
N VAL A 145 -1.44 1.33 18.76
CA VAL A 145 -1.19 1.35 17.31
C VAL A 145 -0.80 -0.03 16.79
N PHE A 146 0.01 -0.79 17.55
CA PHE A 146 0.43 -2.13 17.13
C PHE A 146 -0.75 -3.10 17.07
N ASP A 147 -1.68 -3.01 18.03
CA ASP A 147 -2.88 -3.83 18.07
C ASP A 147 -3.85 -3.58 16.89
N MET A 148 -3.75 -2.46 16.18
CA MET A 148 -4.69 -2.08 15.10
C MET A 148 -4.82 -3.13 13.99
N GLY A 149 -3.76 -3.87 13.72
CA GLY A 149 -3.80 -4.96 12.73
C GLY A 149 -4.76 -6.09 13.12
N LEU A 150 -4.93 -6.33 14.42
CA LEU A 150 -5.61 -7.51 14.97
C LEU A 150 -6.84 -7.17 15.83
N ILE A 151 -7.33 -5.93 15.81
CA ILE A 151 -8.60 -5.57 16.48
C ILE A 151 -9.75 -6.35 15.81
N PRO A 152 -10.64 -7.00 16.58
CA PRO A 152 -11.81 -7.69 16.02
C PRO A 152 -12.77 -6.77 15.25
N PRO A 153 -13.39 -7.26 14.17
CA PRO A 153 -13.17 -8.56 13.55
C PRO A 153 -11.77 -8.65 12.93
N ILE A 154 -11.11 -9.80 13.08
CA ILE A 154 -9.80 -10.03 12.44
C ILE A 154 -10.00 -9.94 10.93
N PRO A 155 -9.22 -9.13 10.21
CA PRO A 155 -9.36 -9.02 8.76
C PRO A 155 -8.81 -10.28 8.05
N ASP A 156 -9.28 -10.50 6.83
CA ASP A 156 -8.69 -11.50 5.94
C ASP A 156 -7.40 -11.00 5.32
N MET A 157 -7.31 -9.68 5.12
CA MET A 157 -6.14 -9.03 4.56
C MET A 157 -5.85 -7.67 5.22
N ILE A 158 -4.57 -7.40 5.47
CA ILE A 158 -4.05 -6.10 5.91
C ILE A 158 -3.24 -5.51 4.77
N VAL A 159 -3.48 -4.22 4.47
CA VAL A 159 -2.73 -3.46 3.45
C VAL A 159 -2.07 -2.27 4.12
N MET A 160 -0.75 -2.11 3.95
CA MET A 160 0.02 -1.05 4.59
C MET A 160 0.99 -0.38 3.62
N GLN A 161 1.36 0.87 3.91
CA GLN A 161 2.26 1.70 3.10
C GLN A 161 3.32 2.37 3.99
N GLY A 162 4.21 3.19 3.38
CA GLY A 162 5.34 3.84 4.08
C GLY A 162 5.05 5.25 4.62
N GLU A 163 3.81 5.76 4.60
CA GLU A 163 3.49 7.14 5.01
C GLU A 163 3.03 7.30 6.46
N ILE A 164 3.21 6.30 7.29
CA ILE A 164 3.10 6.36 8.76
C ILE A 164 4.49 6.17 9.39
N PRO A 165 4.69 6.47 10.68
CA PRO A 165 5.98 6.25 11.32
C PRO A 165 6.48 4.82 11.12
N VAL A 166 7.73 4.69 10.69
CA VAL A 166 8.32 3.38 10.38
C VAL A 166 8.32 2.43 11.59
N ASP A 167 8.51 2.97 12.80
CA ASP A 167 8.45 2.18 14.03
C ASP A 167 7.05 1.61 14.27
N SER A 168 6.01 2.32 13.86
CA SER A 168 4.63 1.85 13.94
C SER A 168 4.36 0.74 12.94
N LEU A 169 4.83 0.90 11.70
CA LEU A 169 4.78 -0.14 10.69
C LEU A 169 5.48 -1.42 11.17
N ILE A 170 6.69 -1.29 11.69
CA ILE A 170 7.48 -2.39 12.26
C ILE A 170 6.74 -3.06 13.42
N GLY A 171 6.18 -2.27 14.35
CA GLY A 171 5.45 -2.79 15.50
C GLY A 171 4.21 -3.59 15.12
N ILE A 172 3.39 -3.07 14.21
CA ILE A 172 2.21 -3.77 13.68
C ILE A 172 2.61 -5.10 13.03
N LEU A 173 3.65 -5.08 12.17
CA LEU A 173 4.13 -6.29 11.50
C LEU A 173 4.65 -7.35 12.49
N ARG A 174 5.35 -6.94 13.56
CA ARG A 174 5.82 -7.85 14.60
C ARG A 174 4.67 -8.50 15.37
N ASP A 175 3.65 -7.72 15.71
CA ASP A 175 2.48 -8.24 16.42
C ASP A 175 1.68 -9.21 15.54
N VAL A 176 1.44 -8.86 14.28
CA VAL A 176 0.80 -9.78 13.30
C VAL A 176 1.64 -11.03 13.08
N GLY A 177 2.96 -10.89 12.94
CA GLY A 177 3.88 -12.02 12.77
C GLY A 177 3.88 -12.98 13.97
N ALA A 178 3.89 -12.43 15.19
CA ALA A 178 3.80 -13.21 16.42
C ALA A 178 2.47 -13.98 16.51
N TRP A 179 1.37 -13.31 16.15
CA TRP A 179 0.04 -13.92 16.10
C TRP A 179 -0.02 -15.06 15.07
N LYS A 180 0.45 -14.84 13.84
CA LYS A 180 0.53 -15.86 12.78
C LYS A 180 1.37 -17.06 13.22
N LYS A 181 2.53 -16.81 13.83
CA LYS A 181 3.42 -17.86 14.34
C LYS A 181 2.74 -18.73 15.38
N LYS A 182 2.01 -18.12 16.32
CA LYS A 182 1.23 -18.85 17.34
C LYS A 182 0.12 -19.68 16.70
N ALA A 183 -0.67 -19.10 15.81
CA ALA A 183 -1.77 -19.79 15.14
C ALA A 183 -1.27 -21.01 14.33
N ARG A 184 -0.15 -20.89 13.62
CA ARG A 184 0.49 -21.99 12.88
C ARG A 184 1.00 -23.09 13.83
N ALA A 185 1.56 -22.74 14.99
CA ALA A 185 1.99 -23.69 16.00
C ALA A 185 0.80 -24.49 16.59
N GLU A 186 -0.40 -23.89 16.61
CA GLU A 186 -1.66 -24.55 16.97
C GLU A 186 -2.27 -25.38 15.82
N GLY A 187 -1.58 -25.51 14.70
CA GLY A 187 -2.02 -26.28 13.52
C GLY A 187 -3.04 -25.57 12.62
N LYS A 188 -3.31 -24.28 12.85
CA LYS A 188 -4.21 -23.48 12.03
C LYS A 188 -3.62 -23.22 10.64
N LYS A 189 -4.48 -23.18 9.63
CA LYS A 189 -4.11 -22.96 8.22
C LYS A 189 -5.07 -21.98 7.56
N GLY A 190 -4.66 -21.41 6.41
CA GLY A 190 -5.47 -20.46 5.65
C GLY A 190 -5.89 -19.27 6.52
N ILE A 191 -7.15 -18.87 6.44
CA ILE A 191 -7.74 -17.74 7.18
C ILE A 191 -7.55 -17.88 8.71
N GLU A 192 -7.61 -19.10 9.24
CA GLU A 192 -7.42 -19.35 10.67
C GLU A 192 -5.97 -19.12 11.13
N ALA A 193 -5.00 -19.18 10.19
CA ALA A 193 -3.60 -18.87 10.47
C ALA A 193 -3.31 -17.36 10.49
N GLY A 194 -4.28 -16.52 10.18
CA GLY A 194 -4.22 -15.07 10.27
C GLY A 194 -4.41 -14.35 8.94
N PRO A 195 -4.45 -13.00 8.99
CA PRO A 195 -4.61 -12.19 7.80
C PRO A 195 -3.42 -12.33 6.83
N ASP A 196 -3.67 -12.27 5.53
CA ASP A 196 -2.58 -11.94 4.61
C ASP A 196 -2.16 -10.50 4.80
N VAL A 197 -0.87 -10.25 4.71
CA VAL A 197 -0.30 -8.91 4.83
C VAL A 197 0.32 -8.49 3.52
N LEU A 198 -0.19 -7.41 2.94
CA LEU A 198 0.41 -6.74 1.81
C LEU A 198 1.10 -5.46 2.28
N ILE A 199 2.38 -5.33 1.91
CA ILE A 199 3.15 -4.09 2.10
C ILE A 199 3.48 -3.51 0.74
N ASN A 200 3.13 -2.23 0.55
CA ASN A 200 3.68 -1.36 -0.48
C ASN A 200 4.51 -0.27 0.22
N PRO A 201 5.82 -0.46 0.36
CA PRO A 201 6.68 0.42 1.15
C PRO A 201 6.99 1.72 0.38
N ALA A 202 5.99 2.49 0.12
CA ALA A 202 6.03 3.77 -0.58
C ALA A 202 5.65 4.92 0.39
N PRO A 203 6.54 5.90 0.64
CA PRO A 203 7.95 5.91 0.25
C PRO A 203 8.75 4.80 0.94
N ALA A 204 9.73 4.24 0.22
CA ALA A 204 10.58 3.20 0.77
C ALA A 204 11.47 3.76 1.90
N PRO A 205 11.48 3.12 3.08
CA PRO A 205 12.39 3.54 4.14
C PRO A 205 13.85 3.27 3.71
N PRO A 206 14.76 4.24 3.90
CA PRO A 206 16.17 4.04 3.58
C PRO A 206 16.74 2.81 4.31
N GLY A 207 17.36 1.90 3.54
CA GLY A 207 17.92 0.66 4.10
C GLY A 207 16.90 -0.46 4.36
N GLY A 208 15.64 -0.27 3.93
CA GLY A 208 14.58 -1.27 4.08
C GLY A 208 14.00 -1.36 5.50
N LEU A 209 13.25 -2.42 5.73
CA LEU A 209 12.74 -2.79 7.06
C LEU A 209 13.63 -3.87 7.67
N PRO A 210 13.62 -4.06 9.01
CA PRO A 210 14.33 -5.16 9.67
C PRO A 210 13.88 -6.52 9.11
N GLU A 211 14.82 -7.46 8.93
CA GLU A 211 14.52 -8.77 8.30
C GLU A 211 13.44 -9.56 9.03
N ASP A 212 13.36 -9.43 10.35
CA ASP A 212 12.40 -10.16 11.17
C ASP A 212 10.93 -9.85 10.85
N VAL A 213 10.62 -8.66 10.33
CA VAL A 213 9.24 -8.29 10.02
C VAL A 213 8.71 -8.92 8.74
N TYR A 214 9.59 -9.30 7.82
CA TYR A 214 9.16 -9.88 6.54
C TYR A 214 8.51 -11.25 6.68
N GLN A 215 8.71 -11.95 7.80
CA GLN A 215 7.98 -13.20 8.11
C GLN A 215 6.48 -12.97 8.33
N ALA A 216 6.05 -11.75 8.58
CA ALA A 216 4.63 -11.39 8.64
C ALA A 216 4.05 -11.06 7.27
N VAL A 217 4.90 -10.72 6.29
CA VAL A 217 4.51 -10.19 4.97
C VAL A 217 4.28 -11.34 4.00
N ASP A 218 3.07 -11.44 3.48
CA ASP A 218 2.74 -12.43 2.44
C ASP A 218 2.97 -11.84 1.05
N HIS A 219 2.60 -10.57 0.83
CA HIS A 219 2.68 -9.88 -0.45
C HIS A 219 3.52 -8.62 -0.31
N LEU A 220 4.61 -8.53 -1.05
CA LEU A 220 5.45 -7.34 -1.14
C LEU A 220 5.28 -6.73 -2.53
N ASN A 221 4.68 -5.54 -2.61
CA ASN A 221 4.51 -4.80 -3.85
C ASN A 221 5.46 -3.60 -3.89
N LEU A 222 6.31 -3.57 -4.92
CA LEU A 222 7.35 -2.56 -5.13
C LEU A 222 7.21 -1.97 -6.53
N ASN A 223 7.66 -0.74 -6.73
CA ASN A 223 8.07 -0.28 -8.04
C ASN A 223 9.58 -0.52 -8.24
N GLU A 224 10.12 -0.19 -9.40
CA GLU A 224 11.54 -0.44 -9.73
C GLU A 224 12.49 0.31 -8.76
N SER A 225 12.19 1.56 -8.43
CA SER A 225 13.00 2.37 -7.51
C SER A 225 12.90 1.86 -6.07
N GLU A 226 11.73 1.46 -5.62
CA GLU A 226 11.52 0.85 -4.31
C GLU A 226 12.25 -0.50 -4.21
N ALA A 227 12.21 -1.30 -5.27
CA ALA A 227 12.92 -2.57 -5.33
C ALA A 227 14.44 -2.39 -5.16
N GLU A 228 14.99 -1.35 -5.77
CA GLU A 228 16.41 -1.01 -5.61
C GLU A 228 16.72 -0.52 -4.19
N LEU A 229 15.92 0.42 -3.65
CA LEU A 229 16.12 1.00 -2.32
C LEU A 229 15.95 -0.02 -1.18
N MET A 230 15.02 -0.97 -1.34
CA MET A 230 14.71 -1.99 -0.33
C MET A 230 15.64 -3.20 -0.38
N THR A 231 16.40 -3.36 -1.45
CA THR A 231 17.38 -4.45 -1.58
C THR A 231 18.65 -4.07 -0.81
N PRO A 232 19.16 -4.95 0.07
CA PRO A 232 20.35 -4.63 0.84
C PRO A 232 21.59 -4.53 -0.06
N PRO A 233 22.67 -3.87 0.41
CA PRO A 233 23.94 -3.84 -0.30
C PRO A 233 24.46 -5.23 -0.65
N LYS A 234 25.24 -5.33 -1.74
CA LYS A 234 25.74 -6.59 -2.31
C LYS A 234 26.33 -7.53 -1.26
N GLU A 235 27.11 -7.00 -0.32
CA GLU A 235 27.78 -7.80 0.73
C GLU A 235 26.78 -8.51 1.68
N GLN A 236 25.67 -7.87 1.96
CA GLN A 236 24.58 -8.45 2.77
C GLN A 236 23.73 -9.41 1.91
N LEU A 237 23.42 -9.01 0.69
CA LEU A 237 22.62 -9.78 -0.24
C LEU A 237 23.24 -11.17 -0.50
N VAL A 238 24.54 -11.24 -0.79
CA VAL A 238 25.25 -12.51 -1.08
C VAL A 238 25.29 -13.44 0.13
N LYS A 239 25.24 -12.92 1.35
CA LYS A 239 25.13 -13.78 2.56
C LYS A 239 23.80 -14.53 2.63
N VAL A 240 22.71 -13.90 2.16
CA VAL A 240 21.35 -14.48 2.14
C VAL A 240 21.09 -15.25 0.85
N VAL A 241 21.61 -14.74 -0.27
CA VAL A 241 21.43 -15.28 -1.62
C VAL A 241 22.82 -15.46 -2.25
N PRO A 242 23.54 -16.57 -2.00
CA PRO A 242 24.89 -16.79 -2.54
C PRO A 242 24.95 -16.71 -4.08
N GLU A 243 23.89 -17.15 -4.75
CA GLU A 243 23.75 -17.14 -6.22
C GLU A 243 23.33 -15.77 -6.78
N ALA A 244 23.31 -14.70 -5.99
CA ALA A 244 22.78 -13.39 -6.40
C ALA A 244 23.46 -12.80 -7.64
N GLU A 245 24.72 -13.13 -7.91
CA GLU A 245 25.44 -12.63 -9.09
C GLU A 245 25.00 -13.26 -10.41
N GLU A 246 24.40 -14.44 -10.35
CA GLU A 246 23.90 -15.19 -11.51
C GLU A 246 22.46 -14.81 -11.87
N LEU A 247 21.75 -14.07 -10.99
CA LEU A 247 20.35 -13.72 -11.14
C LEU A 247 20.17 -12.36 -11.82
N SER A 248 19.06 -12.22 -12.57
CA SER A 248 18.60 -10.91 -13.05
C SER A 248 18.25 -9.97 -11.89
N GLY A 249 18.16 -8.66 -12.17
CA GLY A 249 17.85 -7.67 -11.14
C GLY A 249 16.57 -8.00 -10.35
N LYS A 250 15.47 -8.27 -11.06
CA LYS A 250 14.16 -8.59 -10.44
C LYS A 250 14.17 -9.93 -9.70
N GLU A 251 14.78 -10.96 -10.29
CA GLU A 251 14.92 -12.28 -9.65
C GLU A 251 15.77 -12.22 -8.38
N LYS A 252 16.83 -11.43 -8.40
CA LYS A 252 17.69 -11.18 -7.24
C LYS A 252 16.91 -10.58 -6.07
N VAL A 253 16.12 -9.53 -6.34
CA VAL A 253 15.23 -8.88 -5.36
C VAL A 253 14.25 -9.90 -4.80
N ALA A 254 13.54 -10.61 -5.66
CA ALA A 254 12.55 -11.58 -5.23
C ALA A 254 13.17 -12.72 -4.42
N ARG A 255 14.31 -13.25 -4.83
CA ARG A 255 15.03 -14.31 -4.12
C ARG A 255 15.40 -13.88 -2.70
N TYR A 256 15.89 -12.64 -2.54
CA TYR A 256 16.19 -12.10 -1.23
C TYR A 256 14.96 -12.08 -0.34
N PHE A 257 13.88 -11.45 -0.78
CA PHE A 257 12.65 -11.32 0.02
C PHE A 257 12.00 -12.67 0.32
N HIS A 258 12.07 -13.62 -0.61
CA HIS A 258 11.60 -14.99 -0.34
C HIS A 258 12.41 -15.69 0.77
N LYS A 259 13.73 -15.51 0.76
CA LYS A 259 14.61 -16.10 1.79
C LYS A 259 14.33 -15.57 3.19
N ILE A 260 13.94 -14.31 3.31
CA ILE A 260 13.62 -13.68 4.59
C ILE A 260 12.13 -13.76 4.98
N GLY A 261 11.28 -14.39 4.17
CA GLY A 261 9.91 -14.76 4.60
C GLY A 261 8.76 -14.37 3.69
N VAL A 262 8.96 -13.50 2.72
CA VAL A 262 7.89 -13.04 1.83
C VAL A 262 7.44 -14.14 0.88
N THR A 263 6.14 -14.34 0.73
CA THR A 263 5.57 -15.38 -0.15
C THR A 263 5.45 -14.91 -1.59
N TYR A 264 4.94 -13.71 -1.83
CA TYR A 264 4.71 -13.14 -3.17
C TYR A 264 5.45 -11.82 -3.30
N VAL A 265 6.31 -11.71 -4.32
CA VAL A 265 7.01 -10.46 -4.65
C VAL A 265 6.51 -9.95 -5.99
N ILE A 266 6.05 -8.71 -6.00
CA ILE A 266 5.44 -8.06 -7.17
C ILE A 266 6.21 -6.78 -7.45
N ILE A 267 6.65 -6.57 -8.69
CA ILE A 267 7.35 -5.36 -9.11
C ILE A 267 6.58 -4.73 -10.26
N THR A 268 6.02 -3.54 -10.00
CA THR A 268 5.33 -2.75 -11.01
C THR A 268 6.35 -2.03 -11.90
N LEU A 269 6.14 -2.09 -13.22
CA LEU A 269 7.06 -1.61 -14.26
C LEU A 269 6.47 -0.44 -15.07
N GLY A 270 5.55 0.32 -14.46
CA GLY A 270 4.85 1.41 -15.13
C GLY A 270 4.15 0.96 -16.42
N ALA A 271 4.49 1.60 -17.54
CA ALA A 271 3.91 1.28 -18.85
C ALA A 271 4.26 -0.14 -19.36
N ASN A 272 5.25 -0.80 -18.76
CA ASN A 272 5.65 -2.16 -19.14
C ASN A 272 4.84 -3.24 -18.40
N GLY A 273 4.00 -2.85 -17.43
CA GLY A 273 3.13 -3.80 -16.72
C GLY A 273 3.68 -4.22 -15.35
N VAL A 274 3.67 -5.51 -15.07
CA VAL A 274 4.02 -6.07 -13.76
C VAL A 274 4.84 -7.33 -13.92
N TRP A 275 5.94 -7.44 -13.18
CA TRP A 275 6.67 -8.68 -12.97
C TRP A 275 6.34 -9.25 -11.59
N TYR A 276 6.25 -10.57 -11.47
CA TYR A 276 6.02 -11.19 -10.17
C TYR A 276 6.77 -12.50 -9.99
N SER A 277 7.02 -12.83 -8.73
CA SER A 277 7.50 -14.13 -8.28
C SER A 277 6.56 -14.68 -7.20
N ALA A 278 6.08 -15.89 -7.42
CA ALA A 278 5.08 -16.54 -6.58
C ALA A 278 5.47 -17.98 -6.25
N ALA A 279 4.90 -18.53 -5.20
CA ALA A 279 4.95 -19.95 -4.87
C ALA A 279 3.65 -20.63 -5.26
N ASP A 280 3.68 -21.97 -5.42
CA ASP A 280 2.46 -22.74 -5.61
C ASP A 280 1.50 -22.58 -4.41
N ALA A 281 0.20 -22.62 -4.69
CA ALA A 281 -0.84 -22.51 -3.67
C ALA A 281 -0.63 -23.50 -2.52
N GLY A 282 -0.74 -23.02 -1.28
CA GLY A 282 -0.55 -23.83 -0.08
C GLY A 282 0.89 -23.89 0.44
N THR A 283 1.85 -23.32 -0.26
CA THR A 283 3.22 -23.19 0.20
C THR A 283 3.46 -21.77 0.71
N SER A 284 3.44 -21.56 2.02
CA SER A 284 3.77 -20.28 2.65
C SER A 284 5.10 -20.40 3.39
N GLY A 285 5.91 -19.34 3.33
CA GLY A 285 7.13 -19.19 4.11
C GLY A 285 8.43 -19.42 3.34
N PRO A 286 9.57 -19.22 4.02
CA PRO A 286 10.91 -19.21 3.44
C PRO A 286 11.47 -20.61 3.13
N ALA A 287 10.65 -21.65 3.03
CA ALA A 287 11.13 -23.01 2.91
C ALA A 287 12.00 -23.23 1.67
N ASP A 288 13.24 -23.65 1.89
CA ASP A 288 14.10 -24.18 0.84
C ASP A 288 13.40 -25.39 0.20
N GLY A 289 13.29 -25.38 -1.14
CA GLY A 289 12.59 -26.43 -1.89
C GLY A 289 11.17 -26.08 -2.36
N VAL A 290 10.59 -24.96 -1.97
CA VAL A 290 9.34 -24.47 -2.55
C VAL A 290 9.55 -24.10 -4.01
N LYS A 291 8.82 -24.77 -4.91
CA LYS A 291 8.83 -24.41 -6.33
C LYS A 291 8.22 -23.03 -6.51
N ARG A 292 8.99 -22.12 -7.07
CA ARG A 292 8.56 -20.77 -7.39
C ARG A 292 8.54 -20.57 -8.89
N PHE A 293 7.66 -19.72 -9.35
CA PHE A 293 7.57 -19.33 -10.75
C PHE A 293 7.55 -17.81 -10.86
N THR A 294 8.10 -17.31 -11.94
CA THR A 294 8.13 -15.89 -12.28
C THR A 294 7.43 -15.67 -13.61
N ASN A 295 6.77 -14.54 -13.77
CA ASN A 295 6.16 -14.16 -15.03
C ASN A 295 6.01 -12.64 -15.13
N GLU A 296 5.72 -12.15 -16.31
CA GLU A 296 5.39 -10.76 -16.60
C GLU A 296 3.99 -10.66 -17.18
N VAL A 297 3.23 -9.68 -16.71
CA VAL A 297 1.93 -9.32 -17.24
C VAL A 297 2.07 -7.95 -17.88
N PRO A 298 1.90 -7.82 -19.21
CA PRO A 298 2.04 -6.53 -19.87
C PRO A 298 0.94 -5.57 -19.44
N ALA A 299 1.23 -4.27 -19.45
CA ALA A 299 0.23 -3.25 -19.20
C ALA A 299 -0.85 -3.27 -20.29
N SER A 300 -2.08 -2.98 -19.90
CA SER A 300 -3.16 -2.78 -20.86
C SER A 300 -2.87 -1.55 -21.73
N LYS A 301 -3.07 -1.71 -23.04
CA LYS A 301 -2.94 -0.57 -23.97
C LYS A 301 -4.06 0.43 -23.71
N VAL A 302 -3.69 1.68 -23.47
CA VAL A 302 -4.62 2.82 -23.37
C VAL A 302 -4.36 3.76 -24.54
N SER A 303 -5.40 4.46 -25.00
CA SER A 303 -5.27 5.42 -26.11
C SER A 303 -4.48 6.67 -25.72
N GLU A 304 -4.60 7.09 -24.46
CA GLU A 304 -3.96 8.28 -23.91
C GLU A 304 -3.78 8.10 -22.40
N VAL A 305 -2.64 8.53 -21.88
CA VAL A 305 -2.38 8.62 -20.45
C VAL A 305 -2.63 10.06 -20.03
N ILE A 306 -3.71 10.29 -19.26
CA ILE A 306 -4.10 11.61 -18.79
C ILE A 306 -3.38 11.94 -17.48
N ASP A 307 -3.33 10.99 -16.55
CA ASP A 307 -2.75 11.15 -15.22
C ASP A 307 -2.27 9.79 -14.69
N THR A 308 -1.10 9.77 -14.08
CA THR A 308 -0.51 8.58 -13.45
C THR A 308 -0.58 8.63 -11.92
N THR A 309 -1.16 9.68 -11.35
CA THR A 309 -1.34 9.81 -9.91
C THR A 309 -2.14 8.64 -9.35
N ALA A 310 -1.68 8.07 -8.24
CA ALA A 310 -2.29 6.91 -7.58
C ALA A 310 -2.47 5.65 -8.47
N ALA A 311 -1.77 5.54 -9.61
CA ALA A 311 -1.82 4.32 -10.44
C ALA A 311 -1.32 3.09 -9.66
N GLY A 312 -0.21 3.23 -8.92
CA GLY A 312 0.31 2.19 -8.02
C GLY A 312 -0.68 1.84 -6.91
N ASP A 313 -1.31 2.84 -6.28
CA ASP A 313 -2.31 2.62 -5.24
C ASP A 313 -3.55 1.90 -5.79
N THR A 314 -3.96 2.23 -7.02
CA THR A 314 -5.05 1.55 -7.72
C THR A 314 -4.72 0.10 -8.01
N PHE A 315 -3.49 -0.19 -8.42
CA PHE A 315 -3.01 -1.56 -8.61
C PHE A 315 -3.06 -2.34 -7.28
N VAL A 316 -2.49 -1.79 -6.22
CA VAL A 316 -2.48 -2.41 -4.89
C VAL A 316 -3.90 -2.71 -4.40
N GLY A 317 -4.81 -1.73 -4.49
CA GLY A 317 -6.20 -1.93 -4.06
C GLY A 317 -6.94 -2.99 -4.89
N THR A 318 -6.76 -3.00 -6.21
CA THR A 318 -7.36 -3.99 -7.10
C THR A 318 -6.83 -5.39 -6.81
N TYR A 319 -5.51 -5.54 -6.70
CA TYR A 319 -4.84 -6.78 -6.36
C TYR A 319 -5.33 -7.33 -5.00
N SER A 320 -5.42 -6.47 -3.99
CA SER A 320 -5.86 -6.86 -2.64
C SER A 320 -7.28 -7.42 -2.63
N VAL A 321 -8.20 -6.83 -3.40
CA VAL A 321 -9.59 -7.31 -3.50
C VAL A 321 -9.64 -8.69 -4.16
N GLU A 322 -8.87 -8.91 -5.23
CA GLU A 322 -8.85 -10.21 -5.89
C GLU A 322 -8.21 -11.28 -4.97
N VAL A 323 -7.12 -10.97 -4.26
CA VAL A 323 -6.55 -11.89 -3.26
C VAL A 323 -7.55 -12.22 -2.17
N ALA A 324 -8.24 -11.24 -1.59
CA ALA A 324 -9.22 -11.46 -0.53
C ALA A 324 -10.41 -12.34 -0.99
N ARG A 325 -10.77 -12.31 -2.27
CA ARG A 325 -11.81 -13.18 -2.87
C ARG A 325 -11.35 -14.63 -3.05
N TRP A 326 -10.04 -14.83 -3.23
CA TRP A 326 -9.46 -16.16 -3.46
C TRP A 326 -9.18 -16.94 -2.16
N ARG A 327 -9.16 -16.27 -1.04
CA ARG A 327 -8.98 -16.89 0.28
C ARG A 327 -10.24 -17.56 0.75
#